data_57052938e1a9c7e37bdca82a5e9b6ee7
#
_entry.id   57052938e1a9c7e37bdca82a5e9b6ee7
#
_cell.length_a   1.000
_cell.length_b   1.000
_cell.length_c   1.000
_cell.angle_alpha   90.00
_cell.angle_beta   90.00
_cell.angle_gamma   90.00
#
_symmetry.space_group_name_H-M   'P 1'
#
loop_
_entity.id
_entity.type
_entity.pdbx_description
1 polymer ?
#
loop_
_entity_poly.entity_id
_entity_poly.type
_entity_poly.pdbx_seq_one_letter_code
_entity_poly.pdbx_strand_id
1 'polypeptide(L)'
;MQINITGKNMEITPAIRQYAQEKLTRMQKYLESISDAHVTLSLQKYLHIAEITLHADGITIRAEETSEDMYTSLDLVIDKIERQVRRYKEKIVAHGSRKGSRVGTVIRTSALTEEEAEGETGKILRTKRFSIKPQHMDEAILQMELLGHSFYVFRNADSDEINVLYRRKDGNYGLIEPIP
;
A
#
# COMPACT_ATOMS: atom_id res chain seq x y z
N MET A 1 -7.83 16.21 0.52
CA MET A 1 -6.89 15.21 1.10
C MET A 1 -6.74 15.46 2.59
N GLN A 2 -7.05 14.49 3.41
CA GLN A 2 -6.79 14.51 4.85
C GLN A 2 -5.42 13.84 5.09
N ILE A 3 -4.49 14.53 5.77
CA ILE A 3 -3.16 13.98 6.07
C ILE A 3 -3.07 13.70 7.56
N ASN A 4 -2.81 12.44 7.91
CA ASN A 4 -2.57 12.00 9.28
C ASN A 4 -1.12 11.56 9.43
N ILE A 5 -0.36 12.18 10.37
CA ILE A 5 1.06 11.88 10.59
C ILE A 5 1.22 11.40 12.03
N THR A 6 1.73 10.19 12.18
CA THR A 6 1.93 9.50 13.46
C THR A 6 3.41 9.13 13.64
N GLY A 7 3.94 9.36 14.84
CA GLY A 7 5.28 8.92 15.23
C GLY A 7 5.22 7.65 16.08
N LYS A 8 6.11 6.69 15.80
CA LYS A 8 6.35 5.51 16.65
C LYS A 8 7.78 5.58 17.17
N ASN A 9 7.94 5.54 18.48
CA ASN A 9 9.24 5.66 19.17
C ASN A 9 9.99 6.98 18.84
N MET A 10 9.29 8.01 18.40
CA MET A 10 9.82 9.34 18.12
C MET A 10 8.76 10.41 18.20
N GLU A 11 9.16 11.62 18.51
CA GLU A 11 8.30 12.80 18.47
C GLU A 11 8.29 13.42 17.08
N ILE A 12 7.09 13.80 16.59
CA ILE A 12 6.93 14.50 15.32
C ILE A 12 7.11 16.00 15.54
N THR A 13 8.27 16.50 15.15
CA THR A 13 8.52 17.95 15.21
C THR A 13 7.66 18.72 14.19
N PRO A 14 7.36 20.00 14.43
CA PRO A 14 6.66 20.84 13.46
C PRO A 14 7.32 20.87 12.08
N ALA A 15 8.68 20.87 12.05
CA ALA A 15 9.44 20.88 10.80
C ALA A 15 9.25 19.60 9.98
N ILE A 16 9.32 18.41 10.61
CA ILE A 16 9.07 17.13 9.95
C ILE A 16 7.61 17.06 9.46
N ARG A 17 6.65 17.51 10.27
CA ARG A 17 5.24 17.56 9.90
C ARG A 17 5.02 18.42 8.65
N GLN A 18 5.55 19.63 8.66
CA GLN A 18 5.43 20.55 7.53
C GLN A 18 6.07 19.96 6.27
N TYR A 19 7.28 19.40 6.39
CA TYR A 19 7.99 18.78 5.27
C TYR A 19 7.18 17.65 4.63
N ALA A 20 6.67 16.73 5.44
CA ALA A 20 5.83 15.62 4.95
C ALA A 20 4.55 16.13 4.27
N GLN A 21 3.89 17.14 4.84
CA GLN A 21 2.68 17.75 4.27
C GLN A 21 2.95 18.41 2.92
N GLU A 22 4.04 19.19 2.79
CA GLU A 22 4.43 19.83 1.53
C GLU A 22 4.72 18.80 0.43
N LYS A 23 5.46 17.75 0.76
CA LYS A 23 5.77 16.67 -0.18
C LYS A 23 4.51 15.91 -0.62
N LEU A 24 3.63 15.55 0.31
CA LEU A 24 2.38 14.85 0.00
C LEU A 24 1.41 15.73 -0.81
N THR A 25 1.37 17.03 -0.55
CA THR A 25 0.53 17.94 -1.33
C THR A 25 0.97 17.97 -2.80
N ARG A 26 2.26 17.83 -3.10
CA ARG A 26 2.77 17.71 -4.47
C ARG A 26 2.29 16.43 -5.18
N MET A 27 2.03 15.37 -4.42
CA MET A 27 1.52 14.10 -4.96
C MET A 27 0.12 14.23 -5.60
N GLN A 28 -0.66 15.25 -5.23
CA GLN A 28 -1.97 15.53 -5.84
C GLN A 28 -1.88 15.79 -7.35
N LYS A 29 -0.71 16.19 -7.86
CA LYS A 29 -0.47 16.34 -9.29
C LYS A 29 -0.50 15.02 -10.05
N TYR A 30 -0.20 13.94 -9.36
CA TYR A 30 -0.14 12.59 -9.93
C TYR A 30 -1.42 11.78 -9.69
N LEU A 31 -2.17 12.10 -8.64
CA LEU A 31 -3.41 11.43 -8.24
C LEU A 31 -4.48 12.48 -7.97
N GLU A 32 -5.50 12.55 -8.82
CA GLU A 32 -6.52 13.62 -8.78
C GLU A 32 -7.42 13.53 -7.55
N SER A 33 -7.67 12.34 -7.03
CA SER A 33 -8.66 12.08 -5.96
C SER A 33 -8.05 11.39 -4.74
N ILE A 34 -6.96 11.95 -4.16
CA ILE A 34 -6.47 11.44 -2.88
C ILE A 34 -7.47 11.83 -1.78
N SER A 35 -8.16 10.84 -1.20
CA SER A 35 -9.08 11.06 -0.08
C SER A 35 -8.30 11.32 1.21
N ASP A 36 -7.38 10.42 1.53
CA ASP A 36 -6.59 10.48 2.75
C ASP A 36 -5.17 9.91 2.56
N ALA A 37 -4.27 10.38 3.41
CA ALA A 37 -2.88 9.97 3.48
C ALA A 37 -2.49 9.69 4.95
N HIS A 38 -2.05 8.48 5.23
CA HIS A 38 -1.50 8.09 6.52
C HIS A 38 0.01 7.98 6.42
N VAL A 39 0.72 8.74 7.24
CA VAL A 39 2.18 8.72 7.34
C VAL A 39 2.55 8.20 8.72
N THR A 40 3.31 7.12 8.77
CA THR A 40 3.89 6.59 10.00
C THR A 40 5.41 6.75 9.93
N LEU A 41 5.96 7.52 10.87
CA LEU A 41 7.39 7.74 11.01
C LEU A 41 7.87 7.00 12.25
N SER A 42 8.90 6.19 12.12
CA SER A 42 9.44 5.43 13.23
C SER A 42 10.96 5.44 13.28
N LEU A 43 11.48 5.28 14.49
CA LEU A 43 12.91 5.15 14.74
C LEU A 43 13.17 3.77 15.33
N GLN A 44 13.98 2.96 14.64
CA GLN A 44 14.42 1.65 15.12
C GLN A 44 15.96 1.63 15.17
N LYS A 45 16.50 1.62 16.38
CA LYS A 45 17.95 1.78 16.62
C LYS A 45 18.47 3.10 16.01
N TYR A 46 19.16 3.00 14.87
CA TYR A 46 19.71 4.15 14.14
C TYR A 46 19.00 4.41 12.80
N LEU A 47 17.97 3.62 12.49
CA LEU A 47 17.30 3.69 11.21
C LEU A 47 15.99 4.45 11.33
N HIS A 48 15.81 5.44 10.48
CA HIS A 48 14.59 6.19 10.31
C HIS A 48 13.73 5.50 9.25
N ILE A 49 12.51 5.12 9.61
CA ILE A 49 11.58 4.43 8.74
C ILE A 49 10.41 5.36 8.45
N ALA A 50 10.13 5.57 7.17
CA ALA A 50 8.97 6.31 6.71
C ALA A 50 8.03 5.35 5.95
N GLU A 51 6.82 5.18 6.47
CA GLU A 51 5.74 4.44 5.82
C GLU A 51 4.64 5.42 5.41
N ILE A 52 4.18 5.31 4.17
CA ILE A 52 3.06 6.11 3.66
C ILE A 52 2.02 5.19 3.05
N THR A 53 0.77 5.37 3.47
CA THR A 53 -0.41 4.75 2.85
C THR A 53 -1.30 5.84 2.30
N LEU A 54 -1.59 5.78 1.01
CA LEU A 54 -2.49 6.70 0.31
C LEU A 54 -3.74 5.95 -0.14
N HIS A 55 -4.89 6.56 0.05
CA HIS A 55 -6.15 6.11 -0.53
C HIS A 55 -6.57 7.11 -1.61
N ALA A 56 -6.64 6.65 -2.86
CA ALA A 56 -6.97 7.47 -4.02
C ALA A 56 -7.72 6.66 -5.06
N ASP A 57 -8.76 7.23 -5.67
CA ASP A 57 -9.51 6.63 -6.78
C ASP A 57 -9.97 5.17 -6.55
N GLY A 58 -10.26 4.83 -5.29
CA GLY A 58 -10.66 3.48 -4.89
C GLY A 58 -9.53 2.46 -4.77
N ILE A 59 -8.28 2.89 -4.95
CA ILE A 59 -7.08 2.07 -4.75
C ILE A 59 -6.35 2.47 -3.46
N THR A 60 -5.60 1.53 -2.92
CA THR A 60 -4.69 1.77 -1.80
C THR A 60 -3.26 1.58 -2.27
N ILE A 61 -2.43 2.60 -2.06
CA ILE A 61 -1.00 2.59 -2.39
C ILE A 61 -0.24 2.65 -1.07
N ARG A 62 0.67 1.71 -0.87
CA ARG A 62 1.53 1.68 0.31
C ARG A 62 2.99 1.56 -0.10
N ALA A 63 3.85 2.34 0.56
CA ALA A 63 5.29 2.21 0.46
C ALA A 63 5.94 2.46 1.81
N GLU A 64 7.08 1.83 2.00
CA GLU A 64 7.94 1.97 3.17
C GLU A 64 9.38 2.06 2.68
N GLU A 65 10.15 2.99 3.26
CA GLU A 65 11.58 3.15 3.02
C GLU A 65 12.31 3.51 4.30
N THR A 66 13.58 3.12 4.35
CA THR A 66 14.43 3.25 5.53
C THR A 66 15.74 3.93 5.15
N SER A 67 16.20 4.87 5.99
CA SER A 67 17.52 5.48 5.85
C SER A 67 18.09 5.93 7.20
N GLU A 68 19.27 6.52 7.20
CA GLU A 68 19.90 7.07 8.39
C GLU A 68 19.34 8.45 8.80
N ASP A 69 18.51 9.06 7.97
CA ASP A 69 17.89 10.37 8.18
C ASP A 69 16.40 10.37 7.80
N MET A 70 15.56 11.02 8.63
CA MET A 70 14.11 11.03 8.43
C MET A 70 13.67 11.77 7.16
N TYR A 71 14.31 12.85 6.81
CA TYR A 71 13.99 13.60 5.58
C TYR A 71 14.33 12.78 4.34
N THR A 72 15.46 12.10 4.37
CA THR A 72 15.87 11.16 3.32
C THR A 72 14.88 9.99 3.20
N SER A 73 14.44 9.39 4.32
CA SER A 73 13.43 8.33 4.31
C SER A 73 12.10 8.81 3.71
N LEU A 74 11.67 10.03 4.05
CA LEU A 74 10.48 10.66 3.48
C LEU A 74 10.62 10.88 1.97
N ASP A 75 11.77 11.34 1.49
CA ASP A 75 12.00 11.54 0.06
C ASP A 75 11.97 10.20 -0.69
N LEU A 76 12.67 9.19 -0.19
CA LEU A 76 12.72 7.86 -0.80
C LEU A 76 11.34 7.20 -0.89
N VAL A 77 10.52 7.28 0.18
CA VAL A 77 9.19 6.67 0.18
C VAL A 77 8.25 7.40 -0.79
N ILE A 78 8.36 8.71 -0.90
CA ILE A 78 7.58 9.51 -1.86
C ILE A 78 7.96 9.16 -3.30
N ASP A 79 9.26 9.11 -3.62
CA ASP A 79 9.75 8.70 -4.94
C ASP A 79 9.28 7.28 -5.30
N LYS A 80 9.22 6.39 -4.32
CA LYS A 80 8.71 5.03 -4.51
C LYS A 80 7.21 5.04 -4.86
N ILE A 81 6.40 5.81 -4.14
CA ILE A 81 4.97 5.98 -4.42
C ILE A 81 4.77 6.59 -5.82
N GLU A 82 5.52 7.63 -6.19
CA GLU A 82 5.42 8.22 -7.52
C GLU A 82 5.67 7.20 -8.63
N ARG A 83 6.69 6.36 -8.47
CA ARG A 83 7.00 5.27 -9.41
C ARG A 83 5.86 4.23 -9.47
N GLN A 84 5.27 3.86 -8.33
CA GLN A 84 4.13 2.93 -8.28
C GLN A 84 2.91 3.51 -9.00
N VAL A 85 2.56 4.76 -8.73
CA VAL A 85 1.45 5.48 -9.39
C VAL A 85 1.65 5.55 -10.90
N ARG A 86 2.86 5.91 -11.36
CA ARG A 86 3.15 5.98 -12.79
C ARG A 86 2.95 4.62 -13.46
N ARG A 87 3.52 3.55 -12.90
CA ARG A 87 3.33 2.18 -13.42
C ARG A 87 1.87 1.76 -13.44
N TYR A 88 1.11 2.10 -12.40
CA TYR A 88 -0.31 1.82 -12.33
C TYR A 88 -1.08 2.50 -13.46
N LYS A 89 -0.85 3.80 -13.68
CA LYS A 89 -1.48 4.55 -14.78
C LYS A 89 -1.11 3.99 -16.16
N GLU A 90 0.16 3.65 -16.38
CA GLU A 90 0.62 3.04 -17.63
C GLU A 90 -0.11 1.71 -17.90
N LYS A 91 -0.26 0.87 -16.88
CA LYS A 91 -0.97 -0.42 -17.01
C LYS A 91 -2.47 -0.23 -17.26
N ILE A 92 -3.14 0.71 -16.59
CA ILE A 92 -4.56 1.02 -16.87
C ILE A 92 -4.75 1.49 -18.30
N VAL A 93 -3.91 2.39 -18.80
CA VAL A 93 -3.97 2.86 -20.18
C VAL A 93 -3.75 1.72 -21.17
N ALA A 94 -2.78 0.84 -20.90
CA ALA A 94 -2.53 -0.33 -21.72
C ALA A 94 -3.68 -1.36 -21.72
N HIS A 95 -4.42 -1.49 -20.61
CA HIS A 95 -5.57 -2.40 -20.48
C HIS A 95 -6.89 -1.73 -20.86
N GLY A 96 -7.04 -0.43 -20.68
CA GLY A 96 -8.24 0.35 -21.04
C GLY A 96 -8.56 0.35 -22.53
N SER A 97 -7.60 -0.04 -23.37
CA SER A 97 -7.84 -0.29 -24.80
C SER A 97 -8.63 -1.59 -25.06
N ARG A 98 -8.88 -2.44 -24.05
CA ARG A 98 -9.51 -3.76 -24.22
C ARG A 98 -10.90 -3.95 -23.64
N LYS A 99 -11.39 -3.16 -22.70
CA LYS A 99 -12.81 -3.11 -22.27
C LYS A 99 -13.00 -2.05 -21.19
N GLY A 100 -14.04 -1.21 -21.35
CA GLY A 100 -14.44 -0.27 -20.30
C GLY A 100 -14.91 -1.03 -19.05
N SER A 101 -14.11 -0.99 -18.01
CA SER A 101 -14.52 -1.40 -16.68
C SER A 101 -14.16 -0.28 -15.69
N ARG A 102 -15.17 0.23 -15.00
CA ARG A 102 -15.03 1.19 -13.91
C ARG A 102 -14.41 0.47 -12.73
N VAL A 103 -13.13 0.71 -12.46
CA VAL A 103 -12.46 0.27 -11.25
C VAL A 103 -12.88 1.19 -10.10
N GLY A 104 -13.87 0.76 -9.37
CA GLY A 104 -14.31 1.42 -8.13
C GLY A 104 -14.39 0.40 -7.01
N THR A 105 -13.33 0.22 -6.25
CA THR A 105 -13.39 -0.64 -5.08
C THR A 105 -12.69 -0.02 -3.88
N VAL A 106 -13.49 0.50 -2.97
CA VAL A 106 -13.04 1.04 -1.68
C VAL A 106 -12.78 -0.13 -0.72
N ILE A 107 -11.51 -0.39 -0.41
CA ILE A 107 -11.15 -1.23 0.74
C ILE A 107 -11.03 -0.32 1.96
N ARG A 108 -12.02 -0.37 2.84
CA ARG A 108 -11.91 0.24 4.17
C ARG A 108 -11.02 -0.65 5.04
N THR A 109 -9.75 -0.28 5.15
CA THR A 109 -8.85 -0.89 6.12
C THR A 109 -8.98 -0.11 7.43
N SER A 110 -9.58 -0.70 8.44
CA SER A 110 -9.57 -0.14 9.79
C SER A 110 -8.12 -0.19 10.30
N ALA A 111 -7.54 0.96 10.55
CA ALA A 111 -6.24 1.07 11.22
C ALA A 111 -6.38 0.58 12.66
N LEU A 112 -5.70 -0.49 12.99
CA LEU A 112 -5.49 -0.93 14.37
C LEU A 112 -4.01 -0.81 14.70
N THR A 113 -3.73 -0.21 15.85
CA THR A 113 -2.43 0.02 16.46
C THR A 113 -1.60 -1.25 16.60
N GLU A 114 -0.32 -1.15 16.24
CA GLU A 114 0.66 -2.22 16.39
C GLU A 114 1.32 -2.13 17.77
N GLU A 115 1.23 -3.20 18.55
CA GLU A 115 2.14 -3.48 19.67
C GLU A 115 3.09 -4.60 19.23
N GLU A 116 4.38 -4.31 19.23
CA GLU A 116 5.44 -5.29 18.94
C GLU A 116 5.76 -6.08 20.21
N ALA A 117 5.75 -7.41 20.09
CA ALA A 117 6.33 -8.30 21.08
C ALA A 117 7.43 -9.15 20.43
N GLU A 118 8.66 -8.98 20.90
CA GLU A 118 9.80 -9.85 20.57
C GLU A 118 9.63 -11.20 21.28
N GLY A 119 9.80 -12.32 20.56
CA GLY A 119 9.81 -13.66 21.13
C GLY A 119 9.81 -14.76 20.08
N GLU A 120 10.84 -15.61 20.15
CA GLU A 120 11.05 -16.80 19.34
C GLU A 120 9.92 -17.83 19.53
N THR A 121 9.31 -18.19 18.48
CA THR A 121 8.40 -19.29 18.05
C THR A 121 7.19 -18.67 17.35
N GLY A 122 6.88 -19.15 16.13
CA GLY A 122 5.85 -18.56 15.26
C GLY A 122 4.44 -18.52 15.89
N LYS A 123 4.20 -17.48 16.68
CA LYS A 123 2.89 -17.18 17.27
C LYS A 123 2.10 -16.29 16.31
N ILE A 124 0.78 -16.51 16.23
CA ILE A 124 -0.11 -15.56 15.55
C ILE A 124 -0.20 -14.31 16.43
N LEU A 125 0.58 -13.30 16.09
CA LEU A 125 0.61 -12.02 16.81
C LEU A 125 -0.55 -11.10 16.41
N ARG A 126 -1.13 -11.31 15.22
CA ARG A 126 -2.13 -10.41 14.67
C ARG A 126 -3.12 -11.13 13.76
N THR A 127 -4.40 -10.81 13.92
CA THR A 127 -5.47 -11.23 13.00
C THR A 127 -6.04 -10.02 12.29
N LYS A 128 -5.99 -9.99 10.96
CA LYS A 128 -6.64 -8.97 10.13
C LYS A 128 -7.93 -9.54 9.55
N ARG A 129 -9.03 -8.78 9.63
CA ARG A 129 -10.30 -9.08 8.98
C ARG A 129 -10.57 -7.98 7.96
N PHE A 130 -10.86 -8.37 6.74
CA PHE A 130 -11.18 -7.43 5.66
C PHE A 130 -12.29 -8.01 4.79
N SER A 131 -13.10 -7.13 4.21
CA SER A 131 -14.10 -7.54 3.23
C SER A 131 -13.44 -7.79 1.89
N ILE A 132 -13.72 -8.95 1.31
CA ILE A 132 -13.22 -9.31 -0.02
C ILE A 132 -14.34 -9.03 -1.01
N LYS A 133 -14.07 -8.17 -2.00
CA LYS A 133 -14.96 -7.95 -3.14
C LYS A 133 -14.48 -8.78 -4.33
N PRO A 134 -15.37 -9.22 -5.22
CA PRO A 134 -14.96 -9.87 -6.45
C PRO A 134 -14.07 -8.95 -7.29
N GLN A 135 -12.95 -9.48 -7.77
CA GLN A 135 -11.97 -8.79 -8.61
C GLN A 135 -11.50 -9.72 -9.71
N HIS A 136 -11.20 -9.18 -10.89
CA HIS A 136 -10.51 -9.92 -11.93
C HIS A 136 -9.02 -10.09 -11.58
N MET A 137 -8.40 -11.12 -12.14
CA MET A 137 -7.00 -11.47 -11.84
C MET A 137 -6.05 -10.30 -12.10
N ASP A 138 -6.23 -9.55 -13.19
CA ASP A 138 -5.39 -8.41 -13.54
C ASP A 138 -5.49 -7.29 -12.50
N GLU A 139 -6.67 -7.05 -11.95
CA GLU A 139 -6.89 -6.09 -10.86
C GLU A 139 -6.21 -6.56 -9.57
N ALA A 140 -6.30 -7.86 -9.25
CA ALA A 140 -5.64 -8.43 -8.07
C ALA A 140 -4.11 -8.32 -8.15
N ILE A 141 -3.51 -8.52 -9.34
CA ILE A 141 -2.08 -8.32 -9.58
C ILE A 141 -1.70 -6.86 -9.33
N LEU A 142 -2.45 -5.92 -9.91
CA LEU A 142 -2.20 -4.48 -9.73
C LEU A 142 -2.31 -4.08 -8.26
N GLN A 143 -3.33 -4.56 -7.56
CA GLN A 143 -3.55 -4.25 -6.15
C GLN A 143 -2.43 -4.82 -5.27
N MET A 144 -1.98 -6.06 -5.53
CA MET A 144 -0.85 -6.66 -4.82
C MET A 144 0.43 -5.82 -4.99
N GLU A 145 0.71 -5.36 -6.22
CA GLU A 145 1.88 -4.52 -6.51
C GLU A 145 1.81 -3.16 -5.81
N LEU A 146 0.64 -2.51 -5.81
CA LEU A 146 0.43 -1.21 -5.17
C LEU A 146 0.58 -1.27 -3.66
N LEU A 147 0.16 -2.38 -3.05
CA LEU A 147 0.32 -2.64 -1.62
C LEU A 147 1.75 -3.07 -1.25
N GLY A 148 2.60 -3.39 -2.23
CA GLY A 148 3.94 -3.90 -2.00
C GLY A 148 3.97 -5.29 -1.37
N HIS A 149 2.91 -6.07 -1.51
CA HIS A 149 2.80 -7.41 -0.93
C HIS A 149 3.42 -8.48 -1.84
N SER A 150 3.88 -9.56 -1.22
CA SER A 150 4.37 -10.76 -1.93
C SER A 150 3.26 -11.77 -2.21
N PHE A 151 2.10 -11.63 -1.57
CA PHE A 151 0.89 -12.42 -1.84
C PHE A 151 -0.35 -11.56 -1.64
N TYR A 152 -1.46 -11.98 -2.23
CA TYR A 152 -2.74 -11.30 -2.16
C TYR A 152 -3.89 -12.30 -2.21
N VAL A 153 -4.83 -12.18 -1.27
CA VAL A 153 -6.03 -13.02 -1.19
C VAL A 153 -7.20 -12.23 -1.76
N PHE A 154 -7.89 -12.77 -2.73
CA PHE A 154 -9.02 -12.11 -3.39
C PHE A 154 -10.12 -13.11 -3.76
N ARG A 155 -11.32 -12.61 -4.00
CA ARG A 155 -12.41 -13.37 -4.58
C ARG A 155 -12.37 -13.17 -6.09
N ASN A 156 -12.21 -14.24 -6.83
CA ASN A 156 -12.12 -14.20 -8.28
C ASN A 156 -13.52 -13.88 -8.86
N ALA A 157 -13.61 -12.85 -9.69
CA ALA A 157 -14.88 -12.43 -10.29
C ALA A 157 -15.43 -13.44 -11.31
N ASP A 158 -14.57 -14.28 -11.88
CA ASP A 158 -14.94 -15.25 -12.90
C ASP A 158 -15.46 -16.57 -12.27
N SER A 159 -14.86 -17.04 -11.16
CA SER A 159 -15.24 -18.29 -10.49
C SER A 159 -16.05 -18.07 -9.20
N ASP A 160 -16.08 -16.84 -8.68
CA ASP A 160 -16.68 -16.46 -7.40
C ASP A 160 -16.00 -17.12 -6.16
N GLU A 161 -14.82 -17.71 -6.35
CA GLU A 161 -14.05 -18.43 -5.35
C GLU A 161 -12.93 -17.56 -4.77
N ILE A 162 -12.45 -17.93 -3.58
CA ILE A 162 -11.29 -17.29 -2.97
C ILE A 162 -10.03 -17.87 -3.61
N ASN A 163 -9.21 -16.98 -4.20
CA ASN A 163 -7.92 -17.33 -4.76
C ASN A 163 -6.79 -16.62 -4.01
N VAL A 164 -5.58 -17.17 -4.10
CA VAL A 164 -4.36 -16.54 -3.56
C VAL A 164 -3.37 -16.31 -4.69
N LEU A 165 -3.08 -15.05 -4.96
CA LEU A 165 -2.05 -14.62 -5.87
C LEU A 165 -0.73 -14.46 -5.10
N TYR A 166 0.39 -14.90 -5.66
CA TYR A 166 1.70 -14.71 -5.04
C TYR A 166 2.78 -14.40 -6.07
N ARG A 167 3.81 -13.65 -5.64
CA ARG A 167 4.95 -13.33 -6.48
C ARG A 167 5.98 -14.45 -6.41
N ARG A 168 6.39 -14.96 -7.57
CA ARG A 168 7.42 -15.97 -7.72
C ARG A 168 8.82 -15.33 -7.68
N LYS A 169 9.85 -16.14 -7.41
CA LYS A 169 11.25 -15.68 -7.41
C LYS A 169 11.75 -15.24 -8.79
N ASP A 170 11.12 -15.73 -9.85
CA ASP A 170 11.45 -15.38 -11.25
C ASP A 170 10.79 -14.07 -11.71
N GLY A 171 10.08 -13.36 -10.80
CA GLY A 171 9.39 -12.11 -11.08
C GLY A 171 7.98 -12.28 -11.67
N ASN A 172 7.59 -13.49 -12.02
CA ASN A 172 6.23 -13.82 -12.46
C ASN A 172 5.27 -14.01 -11.26
N TYR A 173 4.00 -14.25 -11.55
CA TYR A 173 2.98 -14.53 -10.54
C TYR A 173 2.53 -15.98 -10.60
N GLY A 174 2.15 -16.52 -9.44
CA GLY A 174 1.47 -17.79 -9.33
C GLY A 174 0.09 -17.60 -8.71
N LEU A 175 -0.86 -18.41 -9.13
CA LEU A 175 -2.21 -18.45 -8.59
C LEU A 175 -2.41 -19.78 -7.86
N ILE A 176 -3.00 -19.71 -6.67
CA ILE A 176 -3.48 -20.86 -5.91
C ILE A 176 -5.01 -20.76 -5.91
N GLU A 177 -5.65 -21.79 -6.43
CA GLU A 177 -7.10 -21.97 -6.47
C GLU A 177 -7.44 -23.09 -5.48
N PRO A 178 -7.96 -22.77 -4.28
CA PRO A 178 -8.41 -23.79 -3.35
C PRO A 178 -9.61 -24.53 -3.96
N ILE A 179 -9.54 -25.84 -4.01
CA ILE A 179 -10.65 -26.72 -4.40
C ILE A 179 -11.34 -27.15 -3.11
N PRO A 180 -12.69 -27.11 -3.01
CA PRO A 180 -13.43 -27.55 -1.84
C PRO A 180 -13.31 -29.05 -1.56
#